data_84dea0302a1e88d456b6b426c2026f90
#
_entry.id   84dea0302a1e88d456b6b426c2026f90
#
_cell.length_a   1.000
_cell.length_b   1.000
_cell.length_c   1.000
_cell.angle_alpha   90.00
_cell.angle_beta   90.00
_cell.angle_gamma   90.00
#
_symmetry.space_group_name_H-M   'P 1'
#
loop_
_entity.id
_entity.type
_entity.pdbx_description
1 polymer ?
#
loop_
_entity_poly.entity_id
_entity_poly.type
_entity_poly.pdbx_seq_one_letter_code
_entity_poly.pdbx_strand_id
1 'polypeptide(L)'
;YICQNCGFSRPKLDYCLSDLTSITNTSANFVIDDANYQINVGGLYNIYNALAAVSVAEFFDIAPAVIEKGFQQSHAVFGRQETFKVGDKTCTLVLIKNPVGANQVLDMMKLAPYPFTLVTLLNANYADGIDTSWIWDADFELINALKVEHIITGGVRHSEMARRVRVSGFDENKISDSETLSDVLDLIEQQASDHVYILATYTAMLEMRDLLATRHYVNGEMK
;
A
#
# COMPACT_ATOMS: atom_id res chain seq x y z
N TYR A 1 18.20 -21.75 2.10
CA TYR A 1 19.66 -21.65 1.87
C TYR A 1 20.40 -22.77 2.57
N ILE A 2 21.50 -23.15 2.02
CA ILE A 2 22.47 -24.10 2.61
C ILE A 2 23.88 -23.61 2.30
N CYS A 3 24.76 -23.60 3.31
CA CYS A 3 26.15 -23.28 3.11
C CYS A 3 26.88 -24.55 2.59
N GLN A 4 27.49 -24.45 1.42
CA GLN A 4 28.18 -25.58 0.80
C GLN A 4 29.46 -26.02 1.56
N ASN A 5 29.99 -25.13 2.42
CA ASN A 5 31.23 -25.41 3.16
C ASN A 5 30.97 -26.06 4.53
N CYS A 6 29.97 -25.63 5.29
CA CYS A 6 29.72 -26.09 6.66
C CYS A 6 28.36 -26.75 6.88
N GLY A 7 27.52 -26.82 5.85
CA GLY A 7 26.19 -27.42 5.95
C GLY A 7 25.13 -26.55 6.68
N PHE A 8 25.52 -25.35 7.16
CA PHE A 8 24.54 -24.44 7.79
C PHE A 8 23.39 -24.16 6.85
N SER A 9 22.19 -24.42 7.30
CA SER A 9 20.98 -24.26 6.49
C SER A 9 19.87 -23.57 7.29
N ARG A 10 18.84 -23.16 6.58
CA ARG A 10 17.63 -22.66 7.22
C ARG A 10 17.07 -23.74 8.18
N PRO A 11 16.77 -23.40 9.43
CA PRO A 11 16.12 -24.33 10.35
C PRO A 11 14.75 -24.75 9.81
N LYS A 12 14.22 -25.87 10.32
CA LYS A 12 12.84 -26.28 10.06
C LYS A 12 11.92 -25.14 10.53
N LEU A 13 10.90 -24.84 9.73
CA LEU A 13 9.89 -23.87 10.11
C LEU A 13 8.88 -24.53 11.04
N ASP A 14 8.50 -23.83 12.10
CA ASP A 14 7.43 -24.22 12.99
C ASP A 14 6.06 -23.84 12.40
N TYR A 15 6.02 -22.72 11.65
CA TYR A 15 4.84 -22.23 10.93
C TYR A 15 5.20 -21.91 9.49
N CYS A 16 4.36 -22.31 8.55
CA CYS A 16 4.56 -22.00 7.14
C CYS A 16 3.25 -21.77 6.40
N LEU A 17 3.32 -20.91 5.39
CA LEU A 17 2.27 -20.78 4.40
C LEU A 17 2.27 -22.06 3.54
N SER A 18 1.23 -22.89 3.70
CA SER A 18 1.11 -24.17 3.01
C SER A 18 0.47 -24.02 1.63
N ASP A 19 -0.50 -23.09 1.50
CA ASP A 19 -1.20 -22.81 0.25
C ASP A 19 -1.64 -21.35 0.17
N LEU A 20 -1.69 -20.80 -1.03
CA LEU A 20 -2.24 -19.50 -1.37
C LEU A 20 -3.42 -19.69 -2.31
N THR A 21 -4.61 -19.79 -1.74
CA THR A 21 -5.84 -20.09 -2.48
C THR A 21 -6.27 -18.94 -3.40
N SER A 22 -6.15 -17.69 -2.91
CA SER A 22 -6.41 -16.50 -3.73
C SER A 22 -5.72 -15.26 -3.14
N ILE A 23 -5.35 -14.33 -4.03
CA ILE A 23 -4.83 -13.02 -3.66
C ILE A 23 -5.36 -11.96 -4.64
N THR A 24 -5.81 -10.84 -4.07
CA THR A 24 -6.28 -9.67 -4.82
C THR A 24 -5.60 -8.41 -4.30
N ASN A 25 -5.94 -7.26 -4.86
CA ASN A 25 -5.52 -5.96 -4.35
C ASN A 25 -6.21 -5.55 -3.04
N THR A 26 -7.24 -6.29 -2.58
CA THR A 26 -8.04 -5.95 -1.39
C THR A 26 -8.22 -7.08 -0.39
N SER A 27 -7.86 -8.32 -0.75
CA SER A 27 -8.05 -9.49 0.11
C SER A 27 -7.10 -10.62 -0.24
N ALA A 28 -6.93 -11.57 0.69
CA ALA A 28 -6.26 -12.83 0.42
C ALA A 28 -6.90 -13.97 1.24
N ASN A 29 -6.93 -15.18 0.62
CA ASN A 29 -7.30 -16.45 1.25
C ASN A 29 -6.10 -17.39 1.16
N PHE A 30 -5.69 -17.95 2.27
CA PHE A 30 -4.48 -18.76 2.36
C PHE A 30 -4.58 -19.78 3.49
N VAL A 31 -3.67 -20.74 3.47
CA VAL A 31 -3.56 -21.83 4.47
C VAL A 31 -2.22 -21.69 5.19
N ILE A 32 -2.25 -21.68 6.50
CA ILE A 32 -1.05 -21.81 7.35
C ILE A 32 -1.17 -23.17 8.04
N ASP A 33 -0.16 -24.02 7.81
CA ASP A 33 -0.20 -25.44 8.17
C ASP A 33 -1.49 -26.10 7.64
N ASP A 34 -2.48 -26.42 8.47
CA ASP A 34 -3.74 -27.03 8.06
C ASP A 34 -4.96 -26.11 8.26
N ALA A 35 -4.76 -24.86 8.69
CA ALA A 35 -5.84 -23.91 8.97
C ALA A 35 -6.02 -22.89 7.86
N ASN A 36 -7.29 -22.64 7.50
CA ASN A 36 -7.66 -21.64 6.49
C ASN A 36 -7.83 -20.27 7.14
N TYR A 37 -7.30 -19.25 6.47
CA TYR A 37 -7.40 -17.86 6.91
C TYR A 37 -7.79 -16.93 5.76
N GLN A 38 -8.54 -15.89 6.10
CA GLN A 38 -8.89 -14.80 5.19
C GLN A 38 -8.52 -13.45 5.81
N ILE A 39 -7.90 -12.58 5.02
CA ILE A 39 -7.65 -11.19 5.40
C ILE A 39 -8.30 -10.23 4.39
N ASN A 40 -8.79 -9.08 4.89
CA ASN A 40 -9.47 -8.05 4.12
C ASN A 40 -8.51 -6.92 3.68
N VAL A 41 -7.26 -7.28 3.42
CA VAL A 41 -6.21 -6.41 2.87
C VAL A 41 -5.44 -7.18 1.81
N GLY A 42 -5.07 -6.51 0.72
CA GLY A 42 -4.43 -7.14 -0.42
C GLY A 42 -2.90 -7.17 -0.33
N GLY A 43 -2.31 -7.91 -1.26
CA GLY A 43 -0.86 -7.99 -1.43
C GLY A 43 -0.17 -9.03 -0.58
N LEU A 44 0.90 -9.61 -1.14
CA LEU A 44 1.64 -10.72 -0.54
C LEU A 44 2.26 -10.35 0.82
N TYR A 45 2.69 -9.10 1.00
CA TYR A 45 3.29 -8.65 2.26
C TYR A 45 2.32 -8.73 3.44
N ASN A 46 1.01 -8.57 3.21
CA ASN A 46 0.00 -8.72 4.26
C ASN A 46 -0.22 -10.18 4.65
N ILE A 47 0.00 -11.12 3.75
CA ILE A 47 0.00 -12.55 4.09
C ILE A 47 1.17 -12.88 5.02
N TYR A 48 2.36 -12.31 4.79
CA TYR A 48 3.49 -12.46 5.73
C TYR A 48 3.21 -11.82 7.09
N ASN A 49 2.54 -10.67 7.12
CA ASN A 49 2.10 -10.05 8.37
C ASN A 49 1.09 -10.94 9.11
N ALA A 50 0.15 -11.55 8.39
CA ALA A 50 -0.81 -12.49 8.95
C ALA A 50 -0.12 -13.77 9.47
N LEU A 51 0.83 -14.34 8.71
CA LEU A 51 1.63 -15.49 9.16
C LEU A 51 2.35 -15.18 10.48
N ALA A 52 2.95 -14.01 10.61
CA ALA A 52 3.60 -13.60 11.85
C ALA A 52 2.58 -13.47 13.01
N ALA A 53 1.40 -12.90 12.75
CA ALA A 53 0.34 -12.78 13.75
C ALA A 53 -0.20 -14.15 14.19
N VAL A 54 -0.43 -15.07 13.25
CA VAL A 54 -0.85 -16.47 13.54
C VAL A 54 0.20 -17.16 14.40
N SER A 55 1.48 -17.10 14.00
CA SER A 55 2.59 -17.74 14.73
C SER A 55 2.66 -17.29 16.19
N VAL A 56 2.48 -15.98 16.44
CA VAL A 56 2.45 -15.45 17.81
C VAL A 56 1.19 -15.89 18.54
N ALA A 57 0.03 -15.85 17.92
CA ALA A 57 -1.23 -16.22 18.56
C ALA A 57 -1.25 -17.71 18.95
N GLU A 58 -0.82 -18.59 18.06
CA GLU A 58 -0.73 -20.02 18.34
C GLU A 58 0.31 -20.35 19.40
N PHE A 59 1.43 -19.61 19.44
CA PHE A 59 2.41 -19.74 20.54
C PHE A 59 1.77 -19.47 21.93
N PHE A 60 0.72 -18.65 21.99
CA PHE A 60 -0.07 -18.40 23.19
C PHE A 60 -1.33 -19.27 23.29
N ASP A 61 -1.37 -20.39 22.60
CA ASP A 61 -2.48 -21.37 22.62
C ASP A 61 -3.85 -20.80 22.17
N ILE A 62 -3.85 -19.77 21.31
CA ILE A 62 -5.07 -19.23 20.72
C ILE A 62 -5.49 -20.12 19.55
N ALA A 63 -6.70 -20.68 19.64
CA ALA A 63 -7.20 -21.59 18.62
C ALA A 63 -7.35 -20.92 17.23
N PRO A 64 -7.03 -21.62 16.12
CA PRO A 64 -7.12 -21.08 14.76
C PRO A 64 -8.46 -20.42 14.41
N ALA A 65 -9.58 -20.98 14.87
CA ALA A 65 -10.91 -20.40 14.65
C ALA A 65 -11.11 -19.03 15.33
N VAL A 66 -10.41 -18.76 16.43
CA VAL A 66 -10.45 -17.46 17.10
C VAL A 66 -9.59 -16.44 16.34
N ILE A 67 -8.45 -16.88 15.84
CA ILE A 67 -7.55 -16.05 15.01
C ILE A 67 -8.26 -15.66 13.72
N GLU A 68 -8.88 -16.61 13.02
CA GLU A 68 -9.65 -16.37 11.79
C GLU A 68 -10.78 -15.36 12.04
N LYS A 69 -11.54 -15.51 13.13
CA LYS A 69 -12.55 -14.53 13.51
C LYS A 69 -11.96 -13.14 13.75
N GLY A 70 -10.77 -13.06 14.34
CA GLY A 70 -10.04 -11.82 14.54
C GLY A 70 -9.70 -11.15 13.20
N PHE A 71 -9.22 -11.90 12.23
CA PHE A 71 -8.93 -11.38 10.87
C PHE A 71 -10.20 -10.90 10.15
N GLN A 72 -11.29 -11.66 10.21
CA GLN A 72 -12.57 -11.28 9.61
C GLN A 72 -13.14 -9.97 10.19
N GLN A 73 -12.93 -9.75 11.50
CA GLN A 73 -13.37 -8.56 12.21
C GLN A 73 -12.39 -7.38 12.07
N SER A 74 -11.18 -7.63 11.56
CA SER A 74 -10.20 -6.58 11.36
C SER A 74 -10.62 -5.66 10.21
N HIS A 75 -10.51 -4.37 10.45
CA HIS A 75 -10.68 -3.35 9.43
C HIS A 75 -9.32 -2.79 9.03
N ALA A 76 -9.23 -2.27 7.82
CA ALA A 76 -8.03 -1.57 7.37
C ALA A 76 -7.68 -0.47 8.37
N VAL A 77 -6.48 -0.58 8.97
CA VAL A 77 -5.99 0.41 9.92
C VAL A 77 -5.45 1.60 9.14
N PHE A 78 -5.56 2.77 9.73
CA PHE A 78 -5.04 4.04 9.28
C PHE A 78 -3.80 3.94 8.36
N GLY A 79 -3.94 4.44 7.13
CA GLY A 79 -2.87 4.43 6.11
C GLY A 79 -2.45 3.05 5.58
N ARG A 80 -3.16 1.98 5.93
CA ARG A 80 -2.88 0.63 5.43
C ARG A 80 -4.03 0.12 4.58
N GLN A 81 -4.10 0.59 3.32
CA GLN A 81 -5.19 0.32 2.38
C GLN A 81 -6.55 0.86 2.87
N GLU A 82 -6.53 2.02 3.51
CA GLU A 82 -7.76 2.73 3.89
C GLU A 82 -8.52 3.15 2.64
N THR A 83 -9.79 2.74 2.54
CA THR A 83 -10.64 3.05 1.39
C THR A 83 -11.74 4.02 1.77
N PHE A 84 -11.91 5.07 0.95
CA PHE A 84 -12.92 6.12 1.12
C PHE A 84 -13.38 6.65 -0.25
N LYS A 85 -14.35 7.56 -0.23
CA LYS A 85 -14.84 8.24 -1.44
C LYS A 85 -14.37 9.69 -1.49
N VAL A 86 -13.98 10.14 -2.69
CA VAL A 86 -13.81 11.54 -3.04
C VAL A 86 -14.70 11.80 -4.26
N GLY A 87 -15.81 12.50 -4.06
CA GLY A 87 -16.86 12.55 -5.06
C GLY A 87 -17.40 11.15 -5.40
N ASP A 88 -17.37 10.79 -6.67
CA ASP A 88 -17.73 9.46 -7.18
C ASP A 88 -16.55 8.45 -7.16
N LYS A 89 -15.33 8.91 -6.93
CA LYS A 89 -14.10 8.09 -6.99
C LYS A 89 -13.93 7.23 -5.74
N THR A 90 -13.47 5.99 -5.92
CA THR A 90 -13.03 5.12 -4.84
C THR A 90 -11.53 5.28 -4.65
N CYS A 91 -11.12 5.88 -3.55
CA CYS A 91 -9.74 6.14 -3.21
C CYS A 91 -9.21 5.10 -2.21
N THR A 92 -8.00 4.60 -2.45
CA THR A 92 -7.29 3.72 -1.51
C THR A 92 -5.98 4.39 -1.11
N LEU A 93 -5.85 4.75 0.17
CA LEU A 93 -4.67 5.40 0.72
C LEU A 93 -3.72 4.36 1.33
N VAL A 94 -2.46 4.42 0.92
CA VAL A 94 -1.42 3.48 1.35
C VAL A 94 -0.16 4.24 1.74
N LEU A 95 0.33 3.98 2.94
CA LEU A 95 1.61 4.52 3.43
C LEU A 95 2.78 3.86 2.71
N ILE A 96 3.69 4.68 2.20
CA ILE A 96 5.01 4.25 1.70
C ILE A 96 6.10 5.04 2.44
N LYS A 97 7.22 4.39 2.77
CA LYS A 97 8.27 5.03 3.58
C LYS A 97 9.70 4.67 3.15
N ASN A 98 9.85 3.65 2.33
CA ASN A 98 11.12 3.13 1.89
C ASN A 98 10.96 2.33 0.58
N PRO A 99 12.04 1.97 -0.13
CA PRO A 99 11.97 1.26 -1.40
C PRO A 99 11.20 -0.06 -1.31
N VAL A 100 11.46 -0.85 -0.28
CA VAL A 100 10.83 -2.17 -0.11
C VAL A 100 9.32 -2.02 0.05
N GLY A 101 8.87 -1.10 0.92
CA GLY A 101 7.44 -0.83 1.11
C GLY A 101 6.77 -0.31 -0.16
N ALA A 102 7.40 0.61 -0.89
CA ALA A 102 6.89 1.12 -2.16
C ALA A 102 6.76 0.00 -3.19
N ASN A 103 7.78 -0.84 -3.36
CA ASN A 103 7.78 -1.96 -4.31
C ASN A 103 6.68 -2.99 -3.98
N GLN A 104 6.47 -3.30 -2.69
CA GLN A 104 5.39 -4.19 -2.27
C GLN A 104 3.99 -3.64 -2.59
N VAL A 105 3.80 -2.32 -2.46
CA VAL A 105 2.54 -1.66 -2.84
C VAL A 105 2.36 -1.66 -4.35
N LEU A 106 3.40 -1.36 -5.13
CA LEU A 106 3.36 -1.44 -6.59
C LEU A 106 3.05 -2.87 -7.07
N ASP A 107 3.62 -3.89 -6.43
CA ASP A 107 3.31 -5.30 -6.72
C ASP A 107 1.84 -5.65 -6.40
N MET A 108 1.30 -5.16 -5.29
CA MET A 108 -0.11 -5.31 -4.96
C MET A 108 -1.01 -4.66 -6.03
N MET A 109 -0.64 -3.49 -6.55
CA MET A 109 -1.41 -2.78 -7.56
C MET A 109 -1.48 -3.53 -8.90
N LYS A 110 -0.53 -4.45 -9.20
CA LYS A 110 -0.61 -5.37 -10.35
C LYS A 110 -1.86 -6.26 -10.31
N LEU A 111 -2.40 -6.51 -9.12
CA LEU A 111 -3.58 -7.34 -8.90
C LEU A 111 -4.90 -6.58 -9.16
N ALA A 112 -4.85 -5.25 -9.37
CA ALA A 112 -6.05 -4.46 -9.66
C ALA A 112 -6.64 -4.85 -11.02
N PRO A 113 -7.92 -5.29 -11.08
CA PRO A 113 -8.53 -5.72 -12.34
C PRO A 113 -8.93 -4.57 -13.26
N TYR A 114 -8.95 -3.35 -12.76
CA TYR A 114 -9.45 -2.12 -13.40
C TYR A 114 -8.34 -1.10 -13.64
N PRO A 115 -8.52 -0.15 -14.58
CA PRO A 115 -7.66 1.02 -14.70
C PRO A 115 -7.86 1.99 -13.52
N PHE A 116 -6.82 2.75 -13.19
CA PHE A 116 -6.84 3.65 -12.05
C PHE A 116 -5.91 4.86 -12.23
N THR A 117 -6.19 5.91 -11.46
CA THR A 117 -5.27 7.05 -11.26
C THR A 117 -4.32 6.74 -10.09
N LEU A 118 -3.05 7.04 -10.28
CA LEU A 118 -2.04 6.95 -9.22
C LEU A 118 -1.72 8.34 -8.68
N VAL A 119 -1.89 8.53 -7.39
CA VAL A 119 -1.45 9.73 -6.67
C VAL A 119 -0.23 9.38 -5.83
N THR A 120 0.83 10.18 -5.90
CA THR A 120 2.03 9.99 -5.10
C THR A 120 2.33 11.27 -4.32
N LEU A 121 2.30 11.18 -2.99
CA LEU A 121 2.50 12.31 -2.08
C LEU A 121 3.82 12.14 -1.32
N LEU A 122 4.78 13.02 -1.57
CA LEU A 122 6.10 12.97 -0.96
C LEU A 122 6.34 14.17 -0.06
N ASN A 123 6.48 13.91 1.24
CA ASN A 123 7.02 14.85 2.21
C ASN A 123 8.40 14.40 2.67
N ALA A 124 9.16 15.33 3.28
CA ALA A 124 10.47 15.10 3.86
C ALA A 124 10.56 15.73 5.25
N ASN A 125 9.47 15.63 6.02
CA ASN A 125 9.44 16.08 7.41
C ASN A 125 10.20 15.09 8.31
N TYR A 126 10.54 15.49 9.52
CA TYR A 126 11.33 14.65 10.43
C TYR A 126 10.74 13.24 10.63
N ALA A 127 9.41 13.13 10.72
CA ALA A 127 8.72 11.84 10.88
C ALA A 127 8.69 10.96 9.62
N ASP A 128 8.90 11.55 8.43
CA ASP A 128 9.02 10.80 7.17
C ASP A 128 10.42 10.21 6.97
N GLY A 129 11.42 10.78 7.63
CA GLY A 129 12.82 10.71 7.27
C GLY A 129 13.16 11.85 6.29
N ILE A 130 14.17 12.64 6.63
CA ILE A 130 14.55 13.85 5.86
C ILE A 130 15.09 13.47 4.46
N ASP A 131 15.70 12.28 4.36
CA ASP A 131 16.26 11.78 3.11
C ASP A 131 15.17 11.15 2.23
N THR A 132 14.93 11.78 1.08
CA THR A 132 14.00 11.30 0.06
C THR A 132 14.68 10.47 -1.03
N SER A 133 16.02 10.27 -0.97
CA SER A 133 16.75 9.55 -2.01
C SER A 133 16.27 8.12 -2.25
N TRP A 134 15.61 7.52 -1.26
CA TRP A 134 15.02 6.19 -1.36
C TRP A 134 14.02 6.03 -2.53
N ILE A 135 13.42 7.13 -3.02
CA ILE A 135 12.53 7.05 -4.19
C ILE A 135 13.26 6.60 -5.46
N TRP A 136 14.59 6.80 -5.52
CA TRP A 136 15.43 6.38 -6.65
C TRP A 136 15.80 4.89 -6.58
N ASP A 137 15.72 4.28 -5.39
CA ASP A 137 15.94 2.86 -5.16
C ASP A 137 14.64 2.03 -5.27
N ALA A 138 13.48 2.70 -5.32
CA ALA A 138 12.19 2.05 -5.53
C ALA A 138 11.92 1.86 -7.03
N ASP A 139 11.30 0.73 -7.38
CA ASP A 139 11.06 0.29 -8.78
C ASP A 139 9.85 1.00 -9.40
N PHE A 140 9.86 2.35 -9.46
CA PHE A 140 8.77 3.11 -10.09
C PHE A 140 8.61 2.80 -11.58
N GLU A 141 9.57 2.19 -12.23
CA GLU A 141 9.50 1.65 -13.58
C GLU A 141 8.36 0.63 -13.75
N LEU A 142 7.99 -0.08 -12.66
CA LEU A 142 6.85 -1.00 -12.65
C LEU A 142 5.52 -0.32 -13.02
N ILE A 143 5.38 0.98 -12.79
CA ILE A 143 4.16 1.74 -13.10
C ILE A 143 3.77 1.57 -14.57
N ASN A 144 4.75 1.46 -15.48
CA ASN A 144 4.50 1.28 -16.91
C ASN A 144 3.84 -0.07 -17.27
N ALA A 145 3.90 -1.04 -16.37
CA ALA A 145 3.25 -2.34 -16.52
C ALA A 145 1.89 -2.40 -15.80
N LEU A 146 1.51 -1.36 -15.06
CA LEU A 146 0.23 -1.28 -14.37
C LEU A 146 -0.84 -0.64 -15.27
N LYS A 147 -2.10 -0.75 -14.83
CA LYS A 147 -3.23 -0.10 -15.52
C LYS A 147 -3.40 1.37 -15.10
N VAL A 148 -2.28 2.11 -15.00
CA VAL A 148 -2.29 3.53 -14.62
C VAL A 148 -2.69 4.37 -15.82
N GLU A 149 -3.76 5.14 -15.69
CA GLU A 149 -4.22 6.07 -16.74
C GLU A 149 -3.65 7.47 -16.59
N HIS A 150 -3.45 7.92 -15.34
CA HIS A 150 -2.92 9.22 -15.00
C HIS A 150 -2.15 9.17 -13.69
N ILE A 151 -1.13 10.02 -13.53
CA ILE A 151 -0.37 10.18 -12.29
C ILE A 151 -0.50 11.62 -11.81
N ILE A 152 -0.79 11.77 -10.50
CA ILE A 152 -0.79 13.06 -9.82
C ILE A 152 0.31 13.02 -8.77
N THR A 153 1.21 14.00 -8.79
CA THR A 153 2.24 14.15 -7.76
C THR A 153 1.92 15.33 -6.85
N GLY A 154 2.19 15.18 -5.56
CA GLY A 154 1.90 16.19 -4.54
C GLY A 154 2.78 16.07 -3.31
N GLY A 155 2.51 16.94 -2.33
CA GLY A 155 3.30 17.04 -1.10
C GLY A 155 4.44 18.05 -1.21
N VAL A 156 5.16 18.27 -0.11
CA VAL A 156 6.25 19.27 -0.02
C VAL A 156 7.37 19.03 -1.05
N ARG A 157 7.58 17.77 -1.43
CA ARG A 157 8.59 17.34 -2.40
C ARG A 157 7.97 16.89 -3.73
N HIS A 158 6.81 17.43 -4.09
CA HIS A 158 6.05 17.06 -5.31
C HIS A 158 6.90 17.07 -6.59
N SER A 159 7.69 18.13 -6.81
CA SER A 159 8.53 18.26 -8.01
C SER A 159 9.61 17.18 -8.11
N GLU A 160 10.15 16.72 -6.96
CA GLU A 160 11.11 15.62 -6.91
C GLU A 160 10.45 14.30 -7.30
N MET A 161 9.26 14.02 -6.76
CA MET A 161 8.46 12.86 -7.14
C MET A 161 8.04 12.91 -8.61
N ALA A 162 7.59 14.06 -9.10
CA ALA A 162 7.26 14.25 -10.51
C ALA A 162 8.46 13.95 -11.43
N ARG A 163 9.66 14.39 -11.03
CA ARG A 163 10.90 14.05 -11.75
C ARG A 163 11.16 12.55 -11.72
N ARG A 164 11.00 11.89 -10.57
CA ARG A 164 11.19 10.43 -10.45
C ARG A 164 10.24 9.65 -11.36
N VAL A 165 8.97 10.05 -11.40
CA VAL A 165 7.96 9.45 -12.27
C VAL A 165 8.30 9.64 -13.75
N ARG A 166 8.73 10.83 -14.17
CA ARG A 166 9.18 11.07 -15.57
C ARG A 166 10.35 10.17 -15.94
N VAL A 167 11.32 10.03 -15.05
CA VAL A 167 12.50 9.17 -15.30
C VAL A 167 12.14 7.69 -15.38
N SER A 168 11.04 7.26 -14.76
CA SER A 168 10.53 5.88 -14.91
C SER A 168 10.03 5.56 -16.34
N GLY A 169 9.90 6.56 -17.20
CA GLY A 169 9.43 6.40 -18.58
C GLY A 169 7.92 6.47 -18.76
N PHE A 170 7.18 6.91 -17.73
CA PHE A 170 5.74 7.12 -17.87
C PHE A 170 5.44 8.33 -18.79
N ASP A 171 4.33 8.27 -19.52
CA ASP A 171 3.91 9.31 -20.48
C ASP A 171 3.76 10.67 -19.77
N GLU A 172 4.60 11.63 -20.14
CA GLU A 172 4.63 12.96 -19.51
C GLU A 172 3.31 13.72 -19.64
N ASN A 173 2.55 13.50 -20.71
CA ASN A 173 1.24 14.13 -20.90
C ASN A 173 0.17 13.60 -19.92
N LYS A 174 0.46 12.53 -19.21
CA LYS A 174 -0.40 11.90 -18.21
C LYS A 174 0.10 12.12 -16.78
N ILE A 175 0.95 13.12 -16.57
CA ILE A 175 1.48 13.51 -15.26
C ILE A 175 1.00 14.91 -14.93
N SER A 176 0.28 15.04 -13.82
CA SER A 176 -0.04 16.33 -13.19
C SER A 176 0.82 16.50 -11.94
N ASP A 177 1.44 17.66 -11.78
CA ASP A 177 2.23 18.01 -10.60
C ASP A 177 1.54 19.14 -9.85
N SER A 178 1.35 19.01 -8.54
CA SER A 178 0.60 19.97 -7.74
C SER A 178 1.34 20.33 -6.45
N GLU A 179 1.42 21.60 -6.17
CA GLU A 179 2.06 22.15 -4.97
C GLU A 179 1.19 21.99 -3.73
N THR A 180 -0.14 22.00 -3.88
CA THR A 180 -1.07 21.93 -2.74
C THR A 180 -1.89 20.65 -2.75
N LEU A 181 -2.14 20.09 -1.56
CA LEU A 181 -3.03 18.92 -1.42
C LEU A 181 -4.48 19.23 -1.78
N SER A 182 -4.89 20.50 -1.69
CA SER A 182 -6.21 20.96 -2.14
C SER A 182 -6.38 20.75 -3.64
N ASP A 183 -5.39 21.19 -4.43
CA ASP A 183 -5.40 21.01 -5.87
C ASP A 183 -5.27 19.53 -6.26
N VAL A 184 -4.53 18.72 -5.48
CA VAL A 184 -4.49 17.27 -5.66
C VAL A 184 -5.88 16.66 -5.56
N LEU A 185 -6.69 17.05 -4.56
CA LEU A 185 -8.06 16.56 -4.42
C LEU A 185 -8.94 17.00 -5.59
N ASP A 186 -8.83 18.24 -6.02
CA ASP A 186 -9.58 18.76 -7.16
C ASP A 186 -9.19 18.04 -8.46
N LEU A 187 -7.91 17.69 -8.62
CA LEU A 187 -7.42 16.87 -9.74
C LEU A 187 -7.94 15.44 -9.67
N ILE A 188 -8.06 14.84 -8.50
CA ILE A 188 -8.64 13.50 -8.31
C ILE A 188 -10.09 13.46 -8.83
N GLU A 189 -10.91 14.44 -8.46
CA GLU A 189 -12.31 14.51 -8.90
C GLU A 189 -12.47 14.61 -10.43
N GLN A 190 -11.50 15.24 -11.09
CA GLN A 190 -11.51 15.44 -12.55
C GLN A 190 -11.07 14.22 -13.36
N GLN A 191 -10.49 13.19 -12.71
CA GLN A 191 -9.99 12.02 -13.43
C GLN A 191 -11.12 11.18 -14.04
N ALA A 192 -10.83 10.52 -15.15
CA ALA A 192 -11.79 9.63 -15.82
C ALA A 192 -11.96 8.30 -15.07
N SER A 193 -10.88 7.78 -14.46
CA SER A 193 -10.91 6.51 -13.73
C SER A 193 -11.70 6.60 -12.43
N ASP A 194 -12.51 5.57 -12.14
CA ASP A 194 -13.33 5.48 -10.91
C ASP A 194 -12.52 5.08 -9.68
N HIS A 195 -11.29 4.58 -9.88
CA HIS A 195 -10.40 4.11 -8.83
C HIS A 195 -9.14 4.96 -8.76
N VAL A 196 -8.73 5.29 -7.54
CA VAL A 196 -7.55 6.09 -7.25
C VAL A 196 -6.72 5.43 -6.15
N TYR A 197 -5.44 5.18 -6.41
CA TYR A 197 -4.49 4.80 -5.38
C TYR A 197 -3.69 6.02 -4.95
N ILE A 198 -3.63 6.27 -3.65
CA ILE A 198 -2.86 7.39 -3.06
C ILE A 198 -1.72 6.78 -2.26
N LEU A 199 -0.52 6.87 -2.77
CA LEU A 199 0.72 6.47 -2.09
C LEU A 199 1.30 7.70 -1.40
N ALA A 200 1.42 7.68 -0.10
CA ALA A 200 1.85 8.85 0.65
C ALA A 200 2.92 8.50 1.70
N THR A 201 3.88 9.41 1.91
CA THR A 201 4.72 9.37 3.09
C THR A 201 3.90 9.74 4.33
N TYR A 202 4.44 9.49 5.53
CA TYR A 202 3.65 9.55 6.76
C TYR A 202 2.99 10.92 7.01
N THR A 203 3.75 12.00 6.93
CA THR A 203 3.16 13.34 7.17
C THR A 203 2.28 13.79 6.03
N ALA A 204 2.60 13.46 4.78
CA ALA A 204 1.72 13.74 3.64
C ALA A 204 0.38 13.00 3.75
N MET A 205 0.41 11.77 4.26
CA MET A 205 -0.79 11.00 4.57
C MET A 205 -1.65 11.66 5.65
N LEU A 206 -1.02 12.13 6.75
CA LEU A 206 -1.74 12.84 7.82
C LEU A 206 -2.39 14.12 7.31
N GLU A 207 -1.63 14.95 6.58
CA GLU A 207 -2.11 16.20 5.99
C GLU A 207 -3.25 15.98 5.00
N MET A 208 -3.13 14.96 4.13
CA MET A 208 -4.20 14.59 3.20
C MET A 208 -5.45 14.17 3.97
N ARG A 209 -5.31 13.39 5.02
CA ARG A 209 -6.43 12.91 5.81
C ARG A 209 -7.15 14.04 6.56
N ASP A 210 -6.41 14.99 7.13
CA ASP A 210 -6.97 16.18 7.76
C ASP A 210 -7.77 17.02 6.76
N LEU A 211 -7.25 17.13 5.52
CA LEU A 211 -7.95 17.81 4.45
C LEU A 211 -9.23 17.07 4.03
N LEU A 212 -9.17 15.73 3.90
CA LEU A 212 -10.32 14.88 3.61
C LEU A 212 -11.41 15.00 4.69
N ALA A 213 -11.03 15.05 5.97
CA ALA A 213 -11.94 15.28 7.07
C ALA A 213 -12.57 16.69 7.01
N THR A 214 -11.77 17.71 6.71
CA THR A 214 -12.22 19.09 6.55
C THR A 214 -13.24 19.23 5.41
N ARG A 215 -13.06 18.48 4.31
CA ARG A 215 -13.98 18.43 3.17
C ARG A 215 -15.12 17.40 3.33
N HIS A 216 -15.24 16.75 4.50
CA HIS A 216 -16.28 15.76 4.84
C HIS A 216 -16.27 14.47 3.99
N TYR A 217 -15.14 14.09 3.41
CA TYR A 217 -14.99 12.81 2.70
C TYR A 217 -14.75 11.63 3.64
N VAL A 218 -14.18 11.88 4.82
CA VAL A 218 -13.93 10.90 5.88
C VAL A 218 -14.33 11.45 7.25
N ASN A 219 -14.60 10.57 8.23
CA ASN A 219 -14.84 11.00 9.60
C ASN A 219 -13.52 11.49 10.23
N GLY A 220 -13.57 12.61 10.94
CA GLY A 220 -12.38 13.26 11.52
C GLY A 220 -11.75 12.56 12.73
N GLU A 221 -12.37 11.50 13.27
CA GLU A 221 -11.82 10.76 14.42
C GLU A 221 -10.82 9.71 13.97
N MET A 222 -9.57 9.84 14.43
CA MET A 222 -8.62 8.73 14.43
C MET A 222 -9.06 7.71 15.50
N LYS A 223 -9.66 6.60 15.10
CA LYS A 223 -9.92 5.46 15.96
C LYS A 223 -8.78 4.47 15.89
#